data_a945510b3717b6ceb92a70a3f304409d
#
_entry.id   a945510b3717b6ceb92a70a3f304409d
#
_cell.length_a   1.000
_cell.length_b   1.000
_cell.length_c   1.000
_cell.angle_alpha   90.00
_cell.angle_beta   90.00
_cell.angle_gamma   90.00
#
_symmetry.space_group_name_H-M   'P 1'
#
loop_
_entity.id
_entity.type
_entity.pdbx_description
1 polymer ?
#
loop_
_entity_poly.entity_id
_entity_poly.type
_entity_poly.pdbx_seq_one_letter_code
_entity_poly.pdbx_strand_id
1 'polypeptide(L)'
;MTRVAHRSAEEKVADDLARHGLRATRQRIAALRLLRRLKSHPTSAELHARLRSSRENLSQKTVYEILDALVQAGLAIRVTAGGEP
;
A
#
# COMPACT_ATOMS: atom_id res chain seq x y z
N MET A 1 12.52 25.39 17.43
CA MET A 1 12.26 24.81 17.38
C MET A 1 12.24 23.94 16.76
N THR A 2 12.41 23.43 16.71
CA THR A 2 12.48 22.65 16.10
C THR A 2 11.71 21.69 16.05
N ARG A 3 11.31 21.48 15.48
CA ARG A 3 10.58 20.65 15.31
C ARG A 3 11.02 19.49 15.18
N VAL A 4 10.83 18.81 15.68
CA VAL A 4 11.23 17.70 15.59
C VAL A 4 10.80 17.05 14.57
N ALA A 5 11.35 16.34 14.05
CA ALA A 5 11.06 15.76 12.93
C ALA A 5 9.97 14.84 13.11
N HIS A 6 8.87 15.33 12.96
CA HIS A 6 7.69 14.56 13.08
C HIS A 6 7.22 14.27 11.67
N ARG A 7 7.66 13.17 11.13
CA ARG A 7 7.35 12.84 9.76
C ARG A 7 5.91 12.33 9.65
N SER A 8 5.23 12.76 8.61
CA SER A 8 3.87 12.28 8.36
C SER A 8 3.90 10.82 7.94
N ALA A 9 2.73 10.17 8.03
CA ALA A 9 2.63 8.78 7.60
C ALA A 9 2.96 8.66 6.12
N GLU A 10 2.57 9.66 5.33
CA GLU A 10 2.88 9.62 3.90
C GLU A 10 4.37 9.68 3.64
N GLU A 11 5.08 10.51 4.40
CA GLU A 11 6.52 10.63 4.21
C GLU A 11 7.24 9.35 4.57
N LYS A 12 6.80 8.69 5.64
CA LYS A 12 7.40 7.43 6.04
C LYS A 12 7.17 6.36 4.99
N VAL A 13 5.96 6.32 4.45
CA VAL A 13 5.63 5.33 3.43
C VAL A 13 6.42 5.59 2.16
N ALA A 14 6.53 6.85 1.77
CA ALA A 14 7.30 7.20 0.57
C ALA A 14 8.76 6.79 0.74
N ASP A 15 9.30 7.02 1.93
CA ASP A 15 10.67 6.63 2.22
C ASP A 15 10.85 5.12 2.09
N ASP A 16 9.93 4.37 2.66
CA ASP A 16 10.03 2.92 2.62
C ASP A 16 9.95 2.40 1.19
N LEU A 17 9.07 2.98 0.39
CA LEU A 17 8.99 2.59 -1.01
C LEU A 17 10.33 2.82 -1.71
N ALA A 18 10.90 3.99 -1.50
CA ALA A 18 12.16 4.33 -2.15
C ALA A 18 13.27 3.40 -1.70
N ARG A 19 13.30 3.06 -0.42
CA ARG A 19 14.34 2.18 0.10
C ARG A 19 14.25 0.78 -0.50
N HIS A 20 13.07 0.40 -0.92
CA HIS A 20 12.86 -0.92 -1.51
C HIS A 20 12.88 -0.87 -3.03
N GLY A 21 13.36 0.23 -3.59
CA GLY A 21 13.54 0.35 -5.03
C GLY A 21 12.28 0.66 -5.80
N LEU A 22 11.23 1.09 -5.10
CA LEU A 22 9.97 1.42 -5.75
C LEU A 22 9.77 2.91 -5.81
N ARG A 23 9.23 3.37 -6.92
CA ARG A 23 8.89 4.76 -7.06
C ARG A 23 7.71 5.09 -6.14
N ALA A 24 7.83 6.17 -5.40
CA ALA A 24 6.80 6.56 -4.44
C ALA A 24 5.69 7.34 -5.13
N THR A 25 4.86 6.62 -5.87
CA THR A 25 3.72 7.25 -6.52
C THR A 25 2.58 7.43 -5.52
N ARG A 26 1.65 8.31 -5.85
CA ARG A 26 0.50 8.54 -4.96
C ARG A 26 -0.27 7.25 -4.72
N GLN A 27 -0.44 6.47 -5.77
CA GLN A 27 -1.21 5.24 -5.65
C GLN A 27 -0.51 4.25 -4.74
N ARG A 28 0.80 4.11 -4.89
CA ARG A 28 1.56 3.20 -4.04
C ARG A 28 1.56 3.67 -2.60
N ILE A 29 1.68 4.97 -2.39
CA ILE A 29 1.63 5.52 -1.04
C ILE A 29 0.28 5.24 -0.41
N ALA A 30 -0.80 5.49 -1.15
CA ALA A 30 -2.14 5.27 -0.64
C ALA A 30 -2.36 3.79 -0.29
N ALA A 31 -1.92 2.90 -1.17
CA ALA A 31 -2.10 1.47 -0.95
C ALA A 31 -1.32 1.00 0.28
N LEU A 32 -0.06 1.39 0.40
CA LEU A 32 0.75 0.93 1.51
C LEU A 32 0.28 1.52 2.83
N ARG A 33 -0.14 2.78 2.82
CA ARG A 33 -0.69 3.39 4.03
C ARG A 33 -1.92 2.63 4.49
N LEU A 34 -2.79 2.30 3.56
CA LEU A 34 -4.01 1.58 3.90
C LEU A 34 -3.69 0.19 4.44
N LEU A 35 -2.76 -0.51 3.80
CA LEU A 35 -2.35 -1.83 4.28
C LEU A 35 -1.83 -1.78 5.70
N ARG A 36 -1.07 -0.74 6.03
CA ARG A 36 -0.51 -0.62 7.37
C ARG A 36 -1.55 -0.27 8.41
N ARG A 37 -2.63 0.38 7.99
CA ARG A 37 -3.70 0.70 8.91
C ARG A 37 -4.60 -0.50 9.18
N LEU A 38 -4.69 -1.40 8.21
CA LEU A 38 -5.51 -2.58 8.36
C LEU A 38 -4.73 -3.64 9.10
N LYS A 39 -5.33 -4.20 10.11
CA LYS A 39 -4.64 -5.23 10.89
C LYS A 39 -4.76 -6.60 10.27
N SER A 40 -5.65 -6.76 9.32
CA SER A 40 -5.80 -8.00 8.60
C SER A 40 -5.12 -7.90 7.25
N HIS A 41 -5.10 -9.01 6.55
CA HIS A 41 -4.50 -9.06 5.23
C HIS A 41 -5.63 -9.05 4.19
N PRO A 42 -5.99 -7.89 3.68
CA PRO A 42 -7.10 -7.83 2.73
C PRO A 42 -6.72 -8.44 1.38
N THR A 43 -7.71 -8.94 0.69
CA THR A 43 -7.52 -9.35 -0.68
C THR A 43 -7.37 -8.11 -1.57
N SER A 44 -6.93 -8.32 -2.81
CA SER A 44 -6.85 -7.19 -3.74
C SER A 44 -8.22 -6.57 -3.97
N ALA A 45 -9.26 -7.39 -3.99
CA ALA A 45 -10.61 -6.85 -4.16
C ALA A 45 -11.04 -5.99 -2.98
N GLU A 46 -10.71 -6.43 -1.76
CA GLU A 46 -11.02 -5.65 -0.58
C GLU A 46 -10.26 -4.33 -0.56
N LEU A 47 -8.99 -4.39 -0.91
CA LEU A 47 -8.20 -3.18 -0.96
C LEU A 47 -8.72 -2.23 -2.02
N HIS A 48 -9.10 -2.76 -3.18
CA HIS A 48 -9.68 -1.95 -4.23
C HIS A 48 -10.95 -1.26 -3.77
N ALA A 49 -11.83 -2.01 -3.09
CA ALA A 49 -13.07 -1.43 -2.59
C ALA A 49 -12.81 -0.28 -1.64
N ARG A 50 -11.80 -0.41 -0.79
CA ARG A 50 -11.50 0.67 0.16
C ARG A 50 -10.85 1.86 -0.53
N LEU A 51 -10.01 1.60 -1.53
CA LEU A 51 -9.38 2.69 -2.26
C LEU A 51 -10.36 3.44 -3.15
N ARG A 52 -11.43 2.77 -3.58
CA ARG A 52 -12.43 3.44 -4.38
C ARG A 52 -13.17 4.52 -3.61
N SER A 53 -13.29 4.37 -2.31
CA SER A 53 -13.95 5.40 -1.50
C SER A 53 -12.99 6.52 -1.15
N SER A 54 -11.75 6.43 -1.59
CA SER A 54 -10.80 7.51 -1.39
C SER A 54 -10.66 8.27 -2.70
N ARG A 55 -9.75 9.22 -2.72
CA ARG A 55 -9.55 10.02 -3.91
C ARG A 55 -8.81 9.30 -5.02
N GLU A 56 -8.24 8.17 -4.71
CA GLU A 56 -7.35 7.51 -5.68
C GLU A 56 -8.11 6.88 -6.83
N ASN A 57 -9.30 6.37 -6.55
CA ASN A 57 -10.18 5.84 -7.62
C ASN A 57 -9.44 4.98 -8.63
N LEU A 58 -8.74 4.00 -8.15
CA LEU A 58 -7.94 3.12 -9.01
C LEU A 58 -8.77 1.97 -9.55
N SER A 59 -8.40 1.50 -10.72
CA SER A 59 -9.02 0.29 -11.26
C SER A 59 -8.53 -0.92 -10.47
N GLN A 60 -9.30 -2.00 -10.55
CA GLN A 60 -8.92 -3.22 -9.87
C GLN A 60 -7.60 -3.77 -10.39
N LYS A 61 -7.39 -3.65 -11.69
CA LYS A 61 -6.13 -4.10 -12.29
C LYS A 61 -4.96 -3.32 -11.72
N THR A 62 -5.10 -2.01 -11.60
CA THR A 62 -4.02 -1.18 -11.08
C THR A 62 -3.72 -1.54 -9.62
N VAL A 63 -4.76 -1.77 -8.82
CA VAL A 63 -4.58 -2.16 -7.43
C VAL A 63 -3.83 -3.49 -7.36
N TYR A 64 -4.20 -4.43 -8.22
CA TYR A 64 -3.53 -5.71 -8.25
C TYR A 64 -2.05 -5.55 -8.57
N GLU A 65 -1.74 -4.70 -9.55
CA GLU A 65 -0.36 -4.46 -9.94
C GLU A 65 0.44 -3.80 -8.81
N ILE A 66 -0.19 -2.87 -8.11
CA ILE A 66 0.47 -2.22 -6.99
C ILE A 66 0.77 -3.22 -5.88
N LEU A 67 -0.21 -4.06 -5.54
CA LEU A 67 0.00 -5.07 -4.53
C LEU A 67 1.11 -6.03 -4.91
N ASP A 68 1.13 -6.44 -6.17
CA ASP A 68 2.15 -7.35 -6.64
C ASP A 68 3.55 -6.73 -6.48
N ALA A 69 3.69 -5.46 -6.82
CA ALA A 69 4.97 -4.78 -6.67
C ALA A 69 5.38 -4.69 -5.21
N LEU A 70 4.42 -4.41 -4.32
CA LEU A 70 4.72 -4.31 -2.89
C LEU A 70 5.14 -5.66 -2.32
N VAL A 71 4.47 -6.72 -2.75
CA VAL A 71 4.81 -8.06 -2.28
C VAL A 71 6.22 -8.43 -2.76
N GLN A 72 6.52 -8.16 -4.01
CA GLN A 72 7.83 -8.51 -4.54
C GLN A 72 8.94 -7.71 -3.89
N ALA A 73 8.64 -6.51 -3.45
CA ALA A 73 9.63 -5.67 -2.77
C ALA A 73 9.75 -6.02 -1.29
N GLY A 74 8.91 -6.90 -0.78
CA GLY A 74 8.98 -7.28 0.63
C GLY A 74 8.24 -6.35 1.55
N LEU A 75 7.44 -5.45 1.00
CA LEU A 75 6.70 -4.49 1.80
C LEU A 75 5.32 -4.97 2.19
N ALA A 76 4.85 -6.03 1.56
CA ALA A 76 3.55 -6.59 1.86
C ALA A 76 3.61 -8.10 1.71
N ILE A 77 2.64 -8.77 2.30
CA ILE A 77 2.54 -10.21 2.25
C ILE A 77 1.31 -10.57 1.44
N ARG A 78 1.48 -11.49 0.51
CA ARG A 78 0.34 -11.98 -0.24
C ARG A 78 -0.26 -13.16 0.52
N VAL A 79 -1.52 -13.03 0.84
CA VAL A 79 -2.24 -14.11 1.49
C VAL A 79 -3.25 -14.64 0.49
N THR A 80 -3.17 -15.92 0.21
CA THR A 80 -4.09 -16.55 -0.73
C THR A 80 -5.43 -16.71 -0.04
N ALA A 81 -6.41 -16.04 -0.58
CA ALA A 81 -7.74 -16.13 -0.01
C ALA A 81 -8.28 -17.54 -0.20
N GLY A 82 -8.96 -18.00 0.78
CA GLY A 82 -9.50 -19.34 0.71
C GLY A 82 -8.42 -20.37 0.77
N GLY A 83 -7.36 -19.89 0.95
CA GLY A 83 -6.30 -20.74 1.04
C GLY A 83 -6.04 -21.49 -0.17
N GLU A 84 -6.21 -21.51 -0.44
CA GLU A 84 -5.93 -22.07 -1.05
C GLU A 84 -5.70 -22.64 -1.41
N PRO A 85 -5.59 -23.00 -1.58
CA PRO A 85 -5.34 -23.57 -2.06
C PRO A 85 -5.42 -23.94 -2.41
#